data_53936b926b78d20411f3844562293ce5
#
_entry.id   53936b926b78d20411f3844562293ce5
#
_cell.length_a   1.000
_cell.length_b   1.000
_cell.length_c   1.000
_cell.angle_alpha   90.00
_cell.angle_beta   90.00
_cell.angle_gamma   90.00
#
_symmetry.space_group_name_H-M   'P 1'
#
loop_
_entity.id
_entity.type
_entity.pdbx_description
1 polymer ?
#
loop_
_entity_poly.entity_id
_entity_poly.type
_entity_poly.pdbx_seq_one_letter_code
_entity_poly.pdbx_strand_id
1 'polypeptide(L)'
;MIYSLSGLLLIFTVGLPDIRRFPGRYLIAGSVLFVSYEICLALSLGYAATRHQAIEVGMVNYLWPSLTILFAILFNGQKTNWLIVPGLLIALTGVCWVLGGENGLNPGEIINNVATSPLSYLLAFLGAFIWATYCTVTNKYARGFNGITVFVLLTAVALWFHYFLTPQPAMIFSLPVIAKLFTAALTLGFAYAAWNVGILHGNVTIMAVGSYFTPRHVLCSGSAVTQLTTVILLLARRSHGLRRLATLLAGNAAALIATGGPILILNRPAVP
;
A
#
# COMPACT_ATOMS: atom_id res chain seq x y z
N MET A 1 4.00 14.07 -7.04
CA MET A 1 4.94 14.65 -6.06
C MET A 1 5.37 13.65 -4.99
N ILE A 2 4.46 12.96 -4.28
CA ILE A 2 4.82 11.97 -3.22
C ILE A 2 5.78 10.91 -3.79
N TYR A 3 5.45 10.26 -4.90
CA TYR A 3 6.31 9.24 -5.52
C TYR A 3 7.65 9.77 -6.01
N SER A 4 7.72 11.04 -6.46
CA SER A 4 9.00 11.66 -6.83
C SER A 4 9.92 11.81 -5.63
N LEU A 5 9.39 12.33 -4.52
CA LEU A 5 10.14 12.47 -3.27
C LEU A 5 10.51 11.10 -2.68
N SER A 6 9.58 10.13 -2.69
CA SER A 6 9.86 8.76 -2.24
C SER A 6 10.95 8.10 -3.10
N GLY A 7 10.90 8.28 -4.43
CA GLY A 7 11.90 7.77 -5.35
C GLY A 7 13.29 8.36 -5.10
N LEU A 8 13.37 9.67 -4.88
CA LEU A 8 14.63 10.34 -4.49
C LEU A 8 15.17 9.79 -3.17
N LEU A 9 14.32 9.65 -2.16
CA LEU A 9 14.72 9.07 -0.87
C LEU A 9 15.22 7.63 -1.02
N LEU A 10 14.57 6.83 -1.88
CA LEU A 10 15.01 5.46 -2.16
C LEU A 10 16.35 5.41 -2.90
N ILE A 11 16.66 6.38 -3.77
CA ILE A 11 17.99 6.48 -4.39
C ILE A 11 19.08 6.66 -3.33
N PHE A 12 18.85 7.51 -2.32
CA PHE A 12 19.81 7.75 -1.24
C PHE A 12 19.91 6.60 -0.22
N THR A 13 18.82 5.87 0.03
CA THR A 13 18.76 4.84 1.08
C THR A 13 18.99 3.42 0.58
N VAL A 14 18.44 3.07 -0.58
CA VAL A 14 18.50 1.74 -1.21
C VAL A 14 19.49 1.75 -2.38
N GLY A 15 19.68 2.92 -3.02
CA GLY A 15 20.50 3.10 -4.19
C GLY A 15 19.73 2.90 -5.50
N LEU A 16 20.37 3.29 -6.61
CA LEU A 16 19.91 2.94 -7.95
C LEU A 16 20.48 1.57 -8.31
N PRO A 17 19.61 0.56 -8.51
CA PRO A 17 20.10 -0.76 -8.88
C PRO A 17 20.59 -0.77 -10.32
N ASP A 18 21.63 -1.59 -10.60
CA ASP A 18 22.09 -1.86 -11.96
C ASP A 18 21.01 -2.69 -12.70
N ILE A 19 20.18 -2.02 -13.47
CA ILE A 19 19.02 -2.59 -14.19
C ILE A 19 19.47 -3.71 -15.15
N ARG A 20 20.71 -3.67 -15.65
CA ARG A 20 21.26 -4.64 -16.61
C ARG A 20 21.40 -6.04 -16.01
N ARG A 21 21.50 -6.14 -14.67
CA ARG A 21 21.63 -7.40 -13.94
C ARG A 21 20.30 -8.03 -13.59
N PHE A 22 19.20 -7.31 -13.77
CA PHE A 22 17.88 -7.79 -13.40
C PHE A 22 17.38 -8.88 -14.35
N PRO A 23 16.68 -9.90 -13.84
CA PRO A 23 15.93 -10.80 -14.69
C PRO A 23 14.90 -10.00 -15.49
N GLY A 24 14.98 -10.01 -16.84
CA GLY A 24 14.12 -9.18 -17.69
C GLY A 24 12.62 -9.39 -17.45
N ARG A 25 12.22 -10.63 -17.18
CA ARG A 25 10.81 -10.97 -16.82
C ARG A 25 10.36 -10.26 -15.54
N TYR A 26 11.21 -10.20 -14.52
CA TYR A 26 10.91 -9.50 -13.28
C TYR A 26 10.84 -7.99 -13.48
N LEU A 27 11.82 -7.42 -14.21
CA LEU A 27 11.86 -5.98 -14.44
C LEU A 27 10.61 -5.49 -15.19
N ILE A 28 10.24 -6.17 -16.28
CA ILE A 28 9.07 -5.77 -17.08
C ILE A 28 7.77 -6.02 -16.31
N ALA A 29 7.54 -7.25 -15.84
CA ALA A 29 6.31 -7.59 -15.16
C ALA A 29 6.16 -6.83 -13.83
N GLY A 30 7.23 -6.70 -13.04
CA GLY A 30 7.22 -5.93 -11.80
C GLY A 30 6.95 -4.45 -12.03
N SER A 31 7.54 -3.83 -13.06
CA SER A 31 7.28 -2.44 -13.42
C SER A 31 5.82 -2.24 -13.83
N VAL A 32 5.31 -3.06 -14.75
CA VAL A 32 3.93 -2.94 -15.24
C VAL A 32 2.94 -3.16 -14.09
N LEU A 33 3.11 -4.21 -13.30
CA LEU A 33 2.19 -4.53 -12.20
C LEU A 33 2.22 -3.45 -11.12
N PHE A 34 3.42 -3.00 -10.71
CA PHE A 34 3.54 -1.97 -9.67
C PHE A 34 2.92 -0.64 -10.11
N VAL A 35 3.29 -0.15 -11.30
CA VAL A 35 2.75 1.12 -11.82
C VAL A 35 1.25 1.03 -12.04
N SER A 36 0.74 -0.06 -12.60
CA SER A 36 -0.71 -0.26 -12.80
C SER A 36 -1.46 -0.31 -11.49
N TYR A 37 -0.93 -0.96 -10.46
CA TYR A 37 -1.50 -0.97 -9.12
C TYR A 37 -1.66 0.44 -8.55
N GLU A 38 -0.60 1.24 -8.62
CA GLU A 38 -0.59 2.60 -8.08
C GLU A 38 -1.56 3.51 -8.82
N ILE A 39 -1.65 3.37 -10.15
CA ILE A 39 -2.63 4.11 -10.95
C ILE A 39 -4.05 3.67 -10.58
N CYS A 40 -4.33 2.38 -10.49
CA CYS A 40 -5.64 1.86 -10.10
C CYS A 40 -6.05 2.38 -8.72
N LEU A 41 -5.13 2.35 -7.74
CA LEU A 41 -5.39 2.83 -6.39
C LEU A 41 -5.64 4.35 -6.37
N ALA A 42 -4.81 5.13 -7.06
CA ALA A 42 -4.95 6.58 -7.14
C ALA A 42 -6.29 6.98 -7.78
N LEU A 43 -6.66 6.33 -8.89
CA LEU A 43 -7.92 6.59 -9.58
C LEU A 43 -9.12 6.10 -8.77
N SER A 44 -9.04 4.94 -8.11
CA SER A 44 -10.13 4.42 -7.30
C SER A 44 -10.50 5.39 -6.17
N LEU A 45 -9.51 5.95 -5.49
CA LEU A 45 -9.71 6.97 -4.46
C LEU A 45 -10.12 8.32 -5.04
N GLY A 46 -9.61 8.67 -6.23
CA GLY A 46 -9.93 9.92 -6.94
C GLY A 46 -11.37 9.97 -7.44
N TYR A 47 -11.95 8.85 -7.83
CA TYR A 47 -13.36 8.74 -8.27
C TYR A 47 -14.34 8.53 -7.12
N ALA A 48 -13.89 8.35 -5.88
CA ALA A 48 -14.78 8.28 -4.73
C ALA A 48 -15.47 9.63 -4.51
N ALA A 49 -16.80 9.62 -4.52
CA ALA A 49 -17.60 10.85 -4.42
C ALA A 49 -17.59 11.44 -3.01
N THR A 50 -17.47 10.59 -1.98
CA THR A 50 -17.49 10.98 -0.57
C THR A 50 -16.30 10.41 0.18
N ARG A 51 -16.02 11.00 1.35
CA ARG A 51 -14.98 10.47 2.25
C ARG A 51 -15.32 9.05 2.74
N HIS A 52 -16.60 8.78 3.00
CA HIS A 52 -17.07 7.46 3.40
C HIS A 52 -16.80 6.44 2.30
N GLN A 53 -17.16 6.76 1.06
CA GLN A 53 -16.91 5.92 -0.10
C GLN A 53 -15.41 5.67 -0.33
N ALA A 54 -14.54 6.67 -0.09
CA ALA A 54 -13.10 6.47 -0.17
C ALA A 54 -12.59 5.44 0.86
N ILE A 55 -13.19 5.39 2.05
CA ILE A 55 -12.90 4.37 3.07
C ILE A 55 -13.36 2.98 2.59
N GLU A 56 -14.56 2.87 2.08
CA GLU A 56 -15.11 1.61 1.54
C GLU A 56 -14.26 1.07 0.40
N VAL A 57 -13.91 1.92 -0.56
CA VAL A 57 -13.02 1.60 -1.69
C VAL A 57 -11.64 1.14 -1.19
N GLY A 58 -11.09 1.82 -0.19
CA GLY A 58 -9.87 1.40 0.48
C GLY A 58 -9.98 0.00 1.10
N MET A 59 -11.14 -0.32 1.71
CA MET A 59 -11.40 -1.65 2.28
C MET A 59 -11.53 -2.74 1.21
N VAL A 60 -12.12 -2.43 0.03
CA VAL A 60 -12.11 -3.36 -1.11
C VAL A 60 -10.67 -3.64 -1.56
N ASN A 61 -9.82 -2.62 -1.62
CA ASN A 61 -8.42 -2.83 -1.93
C ASN A 61 -7.72 -3.73 -0.89
N TYR A 62 -8.17 -3.74 0.37
CA TYR A 62 -7.66 -4.64 1.41
C TYR A 62 -7.97 -6.14 1.20
N LEU A 63 -8.55 -6.53 0.07
CA LEU A 63 -8.57 -7.92 -0.39
C LEU A 63 -7.19 -8.43 -0.84
N TRP A 64 -6.25 -7.53 -1.13
CA TRP A 64 -4.92 -7.90 -1.63
C TRP A 64 -4.15 -8.89 -0.72
N PRO A 65 -4.23 -8.88 0.64
CA PRO A 65 -3.52 -9.87 1.43
C PRO A 65 -4.09 -11.27 1.25
N SER A 66 -5.41 -11.42 1.22
CA SER A 66 -6.09 -12.69 0.94
C SER A 66 -5.72 -13.24 -0.43
N LEU A 67 -5.76 -12.38 -1.45
CA LEU A 67 -5.37 -12.74 -2.82
C LEU A 67 -3.88 -13.10 -2.90
N THR A 68 -3.01 -12.40 -2.18
CA THR A 68 -1.57 -12.71 -2.12
C THR A 68 -1.31 -14.11 -1.55
N ILE A 69 -2.02 -14.47 -0.49
CA ILE A 69 -1.92 -15.80 0.10
C ILE A 69 -2.43 -16.87 -0.88
N LEU A 70 -3.58 -16.62 -1.50
CA LEU A 70 -4.15 -17.53 -2.49
C LEU A 70 -3.19 -17.75 -3.67
N PHE A 71 -2.59 -16.68 -4.19
CA PHE A 71 -1.65 -16.75 -5.30
C PHE A 71 -0.33 -17.40 -4.91
N ALA A 72 0.17 -17.19 -3.70
CA ALA A 72 1.35 -17.88 -3.19
C ALA A 72 1.14 -19.40 -3.14
N ILE A 73 -0.06 -19.86 -2.81
CA ILE A 73 -0.43 -21.28 -2.84
C ILE A 73 -0.51 -21.80 -4.27
N LEU A 74 -1.28 -21.11 -5.12
CA LEU A 74 -1.58 -21.58 -6.48
C LEU A 74 -0.35 -21.54 -7.41
N PHE A 75 0.44 -20.47 -7.34
CA PHE A 75 1.50 -20.21 -8.32
C PHE A 75 2.92 -20.42 -7.80
N ASN A 76 3.14 -20.31 -6.48
CA ASN A 76 4.44 -20.49 -5.86
C ASN A 76 4.56 -21.81 -5.09
N GLY A 77 3.51 -22.66 -5.09
CA GLY A 77 3.53 -23.96 -4.44
C GLY A 77 3.70 -23.90 -2.92
N GLN A 78 3.32 -22.78 -2.29
CA GLN A 78 3.45 -22.62 -0.85
C GLN A 78 2.50 -23.58 -0.13
N LYS A 79 3.07 -24.44 0.73
CA LYS A 79 2.28 -25.34 1.58
C LYS A 79 1.52 -24.54 2.62
N THR A 80 0.25 -24.82 2.76
CA THR A 80 -0.62 -24.16 3.74
C THR A 80 -1.52 -25.18 4.43
N ASN A 81 -2.12 -24.77 5.56
CA ASN A 81 -3.12 -25.54 6.26
C ASN A 81 -4.52 -25.18 5.74
N TRP A 82 -5.47 -26.09 5.82
CA TRP A 82 -6.87 -25.86 5.44
C TRP A 82 -7.52 -24.69 6.21
N LEU A 83 -6.98 -24.30 7.37
CA LEU A 83 -7.40 -23.12 8.18
C LEU A 83 -7.34 -21.79 7.42
N ILE A 84 -6.67 -21.76 6.25
CA ILE A 84 -6.65 -20.54 5.44
C ILE A 84 -8.03 -20.25 4.82
N VAL A 85 -8.82 -21.28 4.54
CA VAL A 85 -10.17 -21.13 3.95
C VAL A 85 -11.10 -20.33 4.88
N PRO A 86 -11.30 -20.72 6.14
CA PRO A 86 -12.10 -19.91 7.06
C PRO A 86 -11.50 -18.51 7.28
N GLY A 87 -10.17 -18.35 7.28
CA GLY A 87 -9.53 -17.03 7.36
C GLY A 87 -9.88 -16.12 6.17
N LEU A 88 -9.86 -16.64 4.94
CA LEU A 88 -10.27 -15.91 3.75
C LEU A 88 -11.76 -15.53 3.80
N LEU A 89 -12.62 -16.44 4.25
CA LEU A 89 -14.06 -16.18 4.39
C LEU A 89 -14.34 -15.06 5.41
N ILE A 90 -13.65 -15.08 6.55
CA ILE A 90 -13.76 -14.02 7.57
C ILE A 90 -13.30 -12.68 7.00
N ALA A 91 -12.19 -12.65 6.24
CA ALA A 91 -11.69 -11.43 5.61
C ALA A 91 -12.70 -10.87 4.58
N LEU A 92 -13.28 -11.71 3.73
CA LEU A 92 -14.31 -11.33 2.78
C LEU A 92 -15.58 -10.81 3.49
N THR A 93 -16.02 -11.50 4.56
CA THR A 93 -17.15 -11.05 5.38
C THR A 93 -16.89 -9.66 5.97
N GLY A 94 -15.65 -9.40 6.44
CA GLY A 94 -15.27 -8.10 6.97
C GLY A 94 -15.34 -6.98 5.91
N VAL A 95 -14.93 -7.25 4.67
CA VAL A 95 -15.06 -6.29 3.56
C VAL A 95 -16.54 -6.05 3.24
N CYS A 96 -17.34 -7.11 3.13
CA CYS A 96 -18.77 -6.98 2.88
C CYS A 96 -19.48 -6.20 4.02
N TRP A 97 -19.09 -6.41 5.28
CA TRP A 97 -19.62 -5.66 6.41
C TRP A 97 -19.39 -4.15 6.26
N VAL A 98 -18.20 -3.74 5.88
CA VAL A 98 -17.87 -2.31 5.67
C VAL A 98 -18.64 -1.73 4.49
N LEU A 99 -18.80 -2.50 3.40
CA LEU A 99 -19.56 -2.08 2.22
C LEU A 99 -21.06 -1.92 2.49
N GLY A 100 -21.59 -2.60 3.50
CA GLY A 100 -23.00 -2.46 3.93
C GLY A 100 -23.26 -1.26 4.84
N GLY A 101 -22.21 -0.48 5.16
CA GLY A 101 -22.33 0.74 5.96
C GLY A 101 -22.85 0.50 7.38
N GLU A 102 -23.76 1.35 7.85
CA GLU A 102 -24.33 1.26 9.22
C GLU A 102 -25.16 0.00 9.44
N ASN A 103 -25.73 -0.56 8.38
CA ASN A 103 -26.56 -1.77 8.43
C ASN A 103 -25.76 -3.08 8.26
N GLY A 104 -24.44 -3.02 8.21
CA GLY A 104 -23.55 -4.16 8.17
C GLY A 104 -23.72 -5.02 6.91
N LEU A 105 -23.99 -6.32 7.06
CA LEU A 105 -24.18 -7.26 5.93
C LEU A 105 -25.54 -7.10 5.25
N ASN A 106 -25.84 -5.93 4.70
CA ASN A 106 -27.04 -5.66 3.92
C ASN A 106 -26.74 -5.71 2.41
N PRO A 107 -27.15 -6.77 1.67
CA PRO A 107 -26.86 -6.89 0.25
C PRO A 107 -27.41 -5.74 -0.60
N GLY A 108 -28.57 -5.19 -0.23
CA GLY A 108 -29.18 -4.07 -0.95
C GLY A 108 -28.33 -2.80 -0.85
N GLU A 109 -27.84 -2.48 0.33
CA GLU A 109 -26.94 -1.33 0.52
C GLU A 109 -25.58 -1.52 -0.13
N ILE A 110 -25.02 -2.72 -0.05
CA ILE A 110 -23.77 -3.05 -0.74
C ILE A 110 -23.90 -2.79 -2.24
N ILE A 111 -25.00 -3.27 -2.85
CA ILE A 111 -25.27 -3.06 -4.28
C ILE A 111 -25.44 -1.57 -4.58
N ASN A 112 -26.19 -0.84 -3.78
CA ASN A 112 -26.40 0.59 -3.96
C ASN A 112 -25.11 1.38 -3.82
N ASN A 113 -24.28 1.11 -2.80
CA ASN A 113 -23.00 1.78 -2.60
C ASN A 113 -22.04 1.54 -3.77
N VAL A 114 -21.96 0.30 -4.26
CA VAL A 114 -21.16 -0.03 -5.44
C VAL A 114 -21.75 0.63 -6.69
N ALA A 115 -23.08 0.66 -6.86
CA ALA A 115 -23.73 1.26 -8.02
C ALA A 115 -23.55 2.78 -8.12
N THR A 116 -23.33 3.48 -7.01
CA THR A 116 -23.07 4.94 -7.02
C THR A 116 -21.74 5.32 -7.68
N SER A 117 -20.75 4.45 -7.62
CA SER A 117 -19.43 4.69 -8.24
C SER A 117 -18.74 3.37 -8.64
N PRO A 118 -19.30 2.63 -9.61
CA PRO A 118 -18.85 1.27 -9.93
C PRO A 118 -17.40 1.23 -10.39
N LEU A 119 -16.94 2.28 -11.08
CA LEU A 119 -15.55 2.38 -11.53
C LEU A 119 -14.57 2.45 -10.37
N SER A 120 -14.90 3.18 -9.30
CA SER A 120 -14.07 3.31 -8.11
C SER A 120 -13.84 1.95 -7.43
N TYR A 121 -14.91 1.19 -7.22
CA TYR A 121 -14.83 -0.16 -6.62
C TYR A 121 -14.15 -1.17 -7.52
N LEU A 122 -14.41 -1.12 -8.84
CA LEU A 122 -13.75 -1.98 -9.82
C LEU A 122 -12.24 -1.75 -9.84
N LEU A 123 -11.80 -0.49 -9.85
CA LEU A 123 -10.38 -0.14 -9.82
C LEU A 123 -9.70 -0.58 -8.51
N ALA A 124 -10.40 -0.46 -7.38
CA ALA A 124 -9.88 -0.93 -6.09
C ALA A 124 -9.70 -2.46 -6.07
N PHE A 125 -10.69 -3.19 -6.60
CA PHE A 125 -10.62 -4.65 -6.72
C PHE A 125 -9.52 -5.11 -7.67
N LEU A 126 -9.43 -4.49 -8.87
CA LEU A 126 -8.35 -4.75 -9.81
C LEU A 126 -6.98 -4.41 -9.20
N GLY A 127 -6.88 -3.32 -8.45
CA GLY A 127 -5.68 -2.96 -7.71
C GLY A 127 -5.25 -4.07 -6.74
N ALA A 128 -6.19 -4.60 -5.94
CA ALA A 128 -5.89 -5.70 -5.03
C ALA A 128 -5.37 -6.94 -5.76
N PHE A 129 -5.97 -7.28 -6.90
CA PHE A 129 -5.55 -8.41 -7.74
C PHE A 129 -4.17 -8.19 -8.35
N ILE A 130 -3.91 -6.98 -8.87
CA ILE A 130 -2.61 -6.60 -9.46
C ILE A 130 -1.51 -6.64 -8.39
N TRP A 131 -1.79 -6.13 -7.19
CA TRP A 131 -0.82 -6.16 -6.09
C TRP A 131 -0.47 -7.58 -5.65
N ALA A 132 -1.46 -8.45 -5.51
CA ALA A 132 -1.24 -9.86 -5.20
C ALA A 132 -0.39 -10.56 -6.28
N THR A 133 -0.65 -10.24 -7.56
CA THR A 133 0.15 -10.72 -8.69
C THR A 133 1.58 -10.19 -8.62
N TYR A 134 1.77 -8.90 -8.31
CA TYR A 134 3.09 -8.29 -8.12
C TYR A 134 3.89 -9.01 -7.02
N CYS A 135 3.29 -9.26 -5.87
CA CYS A 135 3.94 -9.99 -4.77
C CYS A 135 4.38 -11.39 -5.20
N THR A 136 3.52 -12.10 -5.93
CA THR A 136 3.77 -13.46 -6.42
C THR A 136 4.88 -13.50 -7.47
N VAL A 137 4.84 -12.58 -8.43
CA VAL A 137 5.85 -12.45 -9.50
C VAL A 137 7.20 -12.05 -8.91
N THR A 138 7.21 -11.09 -7.98
CA THR A 138 8.43 -10.63 -7.31
C THR A 138 9.07 -11.78 -6.52
N ASN A 139 8.30 -12.50 -5.72
CA ASN A 139 8.80 -13.64 -4.96
C ASN A 139 9.41 -14.73 -5.87
N LYS A 140 8.79 -15.00 -7.03
CA LYS A 140 9.18 -16.08 -7.93
C LYS A 140 10.34 -15.71 -8.86
N TYR A 141 10.37 -14.48 -9.38
CA TYR A 141 11.25 -14.12 -10.50
C TYR A 141 12.32 -13.09 -10.16
N ALA A 142 12.26 -12.42 -9.01
CA ALA A 142 13.22 -11.37 -8.66
C ALA A 142 14.64 -11.90 -8.37
N ARG A 143 14.78 -13.17 -7.97
CA ARG A 143 16.08 -13.80 -7.66
C ARG A 143 16.94 -12.98 -6.69
N GLY A 144 16.32 -12.32 -5.71
CA GLY A 144 17.00 -11.48 -4.73
C GLY A 144 17.24 -10.02 -5.19
N PHE A 145 16.97 -9.67 -6.44
CA PHE A 145 17.11 -8.29 -6.93
C PHE A 145 15.95 -7.41 -6.47
N ASN A 146 16.27 -6.24 -5.91
CA ASN A 146 15.30 -5.29 -5.41
C ASN A 146 15.04 -4.17 -6.43
N GLY A 147 13.90 -4.22 -7.14
CA GLY A 147 13.52 -3.25 -8.16
C GLY A 147 12.72 -2.05 -7.65
N ILE A 148 12.47 -1.94 -6.35
CA ILE A 148 11.50 -0.98 -5.80
C ILE A 148 11.80 0.47 -6.16
N THR A 149 13.06 0.88 -6.14
CA THR A 149 13.48 2.24 -6.51
C THR A 149 13.06 2.56 -7.95
N VAL A 150 13.29 1.62 -8.87
CA VAL A 150 12.91 1.79 -10.29
C VAL A 150 11.40 1.86 -10.43
N PHE A 151 10.65 0.98 -9.76
CA PHE A 151 9.19 0.93 -9.86
C PHE A 151 8.54 2.20 -9.32
N VAL A 152 9.02 2.73 -8.19
CA VAL A 152 8.53 3.99 -7.61
C VAL A 152 8.84 5.18 -8.53
N LEU A 153 10.03 5.23 -9.15
CA LEU A 153 10.38 6.27 -10.11
C LEU A 153 9.53 6.19 -11.38
N LEU A 154 9.27 4.99 -11.92
CA LEU A 154 8.38 4.80 -13.05
C LEU A 154 6.94 5.23 -12.73
N THR A 155 6.47 4.94 -11.52
CA THR A 155 5.17 5.43 -11.05
C THR A 155 5.15 6.96 -10.99
N ALA A 156 6.22 7.60 -10.50
CA ALA A 156 6.32 9.05 -10.49
C ALA A 156 6.19 9.62 -11.91
N VAL A 157 6.93 9.05 -12.88
CA VAL A 157 6.86 9.47 -14.29
C VAL A 157 5.45 9.29 -14.86
N ALA A 158 4.81 8.14 -14.63
CA ALA A 158 3.45 7.86 -15.12
C ALA A 158 2.42 8.84 -14.54
N LEU A 159 2.50 9.14 -13.22
CA LEU A 159 1.60 10.09 -12.58
C LEU A 159 1.85 11.54 -13.02
N TRP A 160 3.10 11.94 -13.28
CA TRP A 160 3.39 13.24 -13.85
C TRP A 160 2.87 13.36 -15.28
N PHE A 161 3.02 12.31 -16.09
CA PHE A 161 2.44 12.26 -17.43
C PHE A 161 0.92 12.44 -17.40
N HIS A 162 0.23 11.71 -16.52
CA HIS A 162 -1.22 11.87 -16.30
C HIS A 162 -1.56 13.30 -15.86
N TYR A 163 -0.78 13.88 -14.94
CA TYR A 163 -1.01 15.24 -14.45
C TYR A 163 -0.94 16.29 -15.57
N PHE A 164 0.01 16.18 -16.49
CA PHE A 164 0.13 17.13 -17.61
C PHE A 164 -0.93 16.95 -18.69
N LEU A 165 -1.56 15.78 -18.79
CA LEU A 165 -2.61 15.51 -19.76
C LEU A 165 -4.01 15.90 -19.28
N THR A 166 -4.19 16.13 -17.97
CA THR A 166 -5.49 16.44 -17.38
C THR A 166 -5.50 17.82 -16.75
N PRO A 167 -6.59 18.63 -16.95
CA PRO A 167 -6.72 19.90 -16.25
C PRO A 167 -6.70 19.68 -14.74
N GLN A 168 -5.77 20.32 -14.06
CA GLN A 168 -5.60 20.18 -12.60
C GLN A 168 -5.70 21.56 -11.93
N PRO A 169 -6.27 21.66 -10.73
CA PRO A 169 -6.24 22.89 -9.95
C PRO A 169 -4.80 23.27 -9.61
N ALA A 170 -4.56 24.59 -9.47
CA ALA A 170 -3.25 25.11 -9.12
C ALA A 170 -2.77 24.51 -7.77
N MET A 171 -1.53 24.08 -7.74
CA MET A 171 -0.92 23.58 -6.50
C MET A 171 -0.59 24.76 -5.57
N ILE A 172 -1.13 24.74 -4.37
CA ILE A 172 -0.84 25.73 -3.32
C ILE A 172 0.16 25.11 -2.34
N PHE A 173 1.34 25.71 -2.25
CA PHE A 173 2.39 25.30 -1.34
C PHE A 173 2.40 26.17 -0.10
N SER A 174 1.98 25.62 1.05
CA SER A 174 2.19 26.21 2.37
C SER A 174 3.14 25.33 3.16
N LEU A 175 3.78 25.89 4.18
CA LEU A 175 4.71 25.13 5.03
C LEU A 175 4.08 23.85 5.61
N PRO A 176 2.83 23.84 6.12
CA PRO A 176 2.16 22.63 6.58
C PRO A 176 1.94 21.60 5.45
N VAL A 177 1.62 22.06 4.24
CA VAL A 177 1.43 21.16 3.08
C VAL A 177 2.74 20.50 2.67
N ILE A 178 3.84 21.25 2.65
CA ILE A 178 5.18 20.73 2.36
C ILE A 178 5.60 19.71 3.42
N ALA A 179 5.41 20.00 4.71
CA ALA A 179 5.73 19.07 5.78
C ALA A 179 4.95 17.77 5.67
N LYS A 180 3.64 17.85 5.38
CA LYS A 180 2.78 16.69 5.16
C LYS A 180 3.21 15.87 3.94
N LEU A 181 3.54 16.54 2.84
CA LEU A 181 4.02 15.91 1.61
C LEU A 181 5.32 15.14 1.87
N PHE A 182 6.26 15.75 2.58
CA PHE A 182 7.54 15.13 2.90
C PHE A 182 7.38 13.93 3.84
N THR A 183 6.55 14.05 4.88
CA THR A 183 6.24 12.96 5.81
C THR A 183 5.57 11.79 5.07
N ALA A 184 4.59 12.08 4.19
CA ALA A 184 3.94 11.06 3.39
C ALA A 184 4.92 10.36 2.45
N ALA A 185 5.81 11.10 1.81
CA ALA A 185 6.83 10.55 0.91
C ALA A 185 7.83 9.65 1.64
N LEU A 186 8.31 10.07 2.82
CA LEU A 186 9.15 9.26 3.69
C LEU A 186 8.47 7.95 4.06
N THR A 187 7.24 8.05 4.57
CA THR A 187 6.48 6.88 5.02
C THR A 187 6.25 5.90 3.87
N LEU A 188 5.83 6.39 2.71
CA LEU A 188 5.56 5.59 1.52
C LEU A 188 6.84 4.89 1.02
N GLY A 189 7.94 5.63 0.88
CA GLY A 189 9.21 5.10 0.41
C GLY A 189 9.74 3.99 1.31
N PHE A 190 9.75 4.23 2.63
CA PHE A 190 10.16 3.21 3.59
C PHE A 190 9.23 2.01 3.62
N ALA A 191 7.90 2.21 3.55
CA ALA A 191 6.93 1.12 3.54
C ALA A 191 7.15 0.18 2.35
N TYR A 192 7.31 0.73 1.14
CA TYR A 192 7.57 -0.08 -0.04
C TYR A 192 8.94 -0.74 -0.03
N ALA A 193 9.98 -0.05 0.45
CA ALA A 193 11.30 -0.65 0.61
C ALA A 193 11.26 -1.86 1.56
N ALA A 194 10.65 -1.69 2.73
CA ALA A 194 10.52 -2.74 3.74
C ALA A 194 9.66 -3.91 3.23
N TRP A 195 8.54 -3.60 2.55
CA TRP A 195 7.66 -4.60 1.96
C TRP A 195 8.39 -5.43 0.91
N ASN A 196 9.12 -4.79 0.02
CA ASN A 196 9.85 -5.49 -1.04
C ASN A 196 10.98 -6.37 -0.49
N VAL A 197 11.73 -5.89 0.51
CA VAL A 197 12.71 -6.72 1.24
C VAL A 197 12.02 -7.93 1.88
N GLY A 198 10.84 -7.74 2.45
CA GLY A 198 10.05 -8.83 3.03
C GLY A 198 9.59 -9.87 1.99
N ILE A 199 9.20 -9.47 0.78
CA ILE A 199 8.87 -10.40 -0.31
C ILE A 199 10.11 -11.20 -0.73
N LEU A 200 11.28 -10.54 -0.81
CA LEU A 200 12.52 -11.16 -1.29
C LEU A 200 13.15 -12.13 -0.30
N HIS A 201 13.09 -11.82 0.99
CA HIS A 201 13.85 -12.53 2.03
C HIS A 201 12.97 -13.09 3.16
N GLY A 202 11.69 -12.74 3.18
CA GLY A 202 10.73 -13.13 4.21
C GLY A 202 9.75 -14.21 3.78
N ASN A 203 8.68 -14.32 4.56
CA ASN A 203 7.54 -15.17 4.24
C ASN A 203 6.36 -14.27 3.86
N VAL A 204 6.00 -14.29 2.57
CA VAL A 204 4.94 -13.44 2.00
C VAL A 204 3.58 -13.68 2.68
N THR A 205 3.28 -14.94 3.06
CA THR A 205 2.04 -15.28 3.76
C THR A 205 1.97 -14.64 5.15
N ILE A 206 3.06 -14.71 5.93
CA ILE A 206 3.11 -14.09 7.27
C ILE A 206 2.97 -12.57 7.15
N MET A 207 3.59 -11.96 6.14
CA MET A 207 3.48 -10.53 5.88
C MET A 207 2.05 -10.14 5.50
N ALA A 208 1.42 -10.90 4.61
CA ALA A 208 0.04 -10.67 4.19
C ALA A 208 -0.94 -10.80 5.36
N VAL A 209 -0.79 -11.82 6.22
CA VAL A 209 -1.59 -11.94 7.45
C VAL A 209 -1.35 -10.76 8.39
N GLY A 210 -0.08 -10.38 8.59
CA GLY A 210 0.30 -9.25 9.44
C GLY A 210 -0.31 -7.92 8.99
N SER A 211 -0.51 -7.72 7.68
CA SER A 211 -1.09 -6.49 7.15
C SER A 211 -2.57 -6.28 7.50
N TYR A 212 -3.32 -7.33 7.85
CA TYR A 212 -4.70 -7.18 8.33
C TYR A 212 -4.82 -6.45 9.68
N PHE A 213 -3.76 -6.41 10.48
CA PHE A 213 -3.74 -5.63 11.72
C PHE A 213 -3.50 -4.13 11.48
N THR A 214 -3.09 -3.76 10.27
CA THR A 214 -2.77 -2.38 9.87
C THR A 214 -3.95 -1.42 10.00
N PRO A 215 -5.17 -1.70 9.48
CA PRO A 215 -6.30 -0.78 9.56
C PRO A 215 -6.68 -0.43 10.99
N ARG A 216 -6.62 -1.39 11.91
CA ARG A 216 -6.95 -1.17 13.33
C ARG A 216 -6.00 -0.15 13.98
N HIS A 217 -4.71 -0.26 13.70
CA HIS A 217 -3.71 0.67 14.25
C HIS A 217 -3.86 2.07 13.64
N VAL A 218 -4.20 2.19 12.35
CA VAL A 218 -4.47 3.48 11.70
C VAL A 218 -5.70 4.16 12.26
N LEU A 219 -6.77 3.41 12.49
CA LEU A 219 -8.00 3.93 13.08
C LEU A 219 -7.82 4.34 14.56
N CYS A 220 -7.04 3.57 15.32
CA CYS A 220 -6.82 3.82 16.75
C CYS A 220 -5.72 4.84 17.06
N SER A 221 -4.67 4.97 16.23
CA SER A 221 -3.51 5.82 16.51
C SER A 221 -3.30 6.97 15.52
N GLY A 222 -4.06 6.99 14.41
CA GLY A 222 -3.96 8.06 13.41
C GLY A 222 -2.59 8.17 12.72
N SER A 223 -1.68 7.23 12.94
CA SER A 223 -0.30 7.34 12.44
C SER A 223 0.10 6.21 11.49
N ALA A 224 0.44 6.57 10.26
CA ALA A 224 1.14 5.71 9.31
C ALA A 224 2.48 5.19 9.86
N VAL A 225 3.03 5.87 10.87
CA VAL A 225 4.28 5.53 11.58
C VAL A 225 4.17 4.20 12.30
N THR A 226 3.01 3.86 12.86
CA THR A 226 2.81 2.59 13.59
C THR A 226 2.82 1.39 12.63
N GLN A 227 2.33 1.55 11.39
CA GLN A 227 2.42 0.52 10.35
C GLN A 227 3.86 0.21 9.99
N LEU A 228 4.65 1.27 9.77
CA LEU A 228 6.06 1.15 9.44
C LEU A 228 6.83 0.42 10.56
N THR A 229 6.56 0.80 11.81
CA THR A 229 7.24 0.23 12.99
C THR A 229 6.92 -1.27 13.12
N THR A 230 5.68 -1.69 12.89
CA THR A 230 5.28 -3.10 12.99
C THR A 230 5.93 -3.95 11.89
N VAL A 231 5.96 -3.46 10.65
CA VAL A 231 6.61 -4.15 9.52
C VAL A 231 8.13 -4.21 9.75
N ILE A 232 8.75 -3.12 10.18
CA ILE A 232 10.20 -3.08 10.48
C ILE A 232 10.57 -4.01 11.63
N LEU A 233 9.78 -4.07 12.70
CA LEU A 233 10.01 -4.96 13.84
C LEU A 233 9.88 -6.44 13.45
N LEU A 234 8.93 -6.79 12.58
CA LEU A 234 8.78 -8.15 12.05
C LEU A 234 9.97 -8.56 11.15
N LEU A 235 10.49 -7.63 10.35
CA LEU A 235 11.64 -7.85 9.48
C LEU A 235 12.98 -7.84 10.26
N ALA A 236 13.10 -7.03 11.32
CA ALA A 236 14.30 -6.87 12.11
C ALA A 236 14.70 -8.13 12.92
N ARG A 237 13.79 -9.08 13.11
CA ARG A 237 14.10 -10.34 13.81
C ARG A 237 15.17 -11.19 13.12
N ARG A 238 15.49 -10.94 11.84
CA ARG A 238 16.39 -11.79 11.04
C ARG A 238 17.73 -11.18 10.64
N SER A 239 17.98 -9.87 10.81
CA SER A 239 19.26 -9.26 10.46
C SER A 239 19.76 -8.28 11.54
N HIS A 240 21.04 -8.41 11.93
CA HIS A 240 21.65 -7.54 12.95
C HIS A 240 21.70 -6.05 12.58
N GLY A 241 21.79 -5.71 11.28
CA GLY A 241 21.81 -4.32 10.80
C GLY A 241 20.45 -3.63 10.90
N LEU A 242 19.37 -4.33 10.58
CA LEU A 242 18.00 -3.83 10.67
C LEU A 242 17.52 -3.69 12.13
N ARG A 243 18.09 -4.45 13.08
CA ARG A 243 17.76 -4.28 14.51
C ARG A 243 18.16 -2.90 15.04
N ARG A 244 19.33 -2.38 14.67
CA ARG A 244 19.77 -1.04 15.07
C ARG A 244 18.87 0.05 14.48
N LEU A 245 18.50 -0.07 13.20
CA LEU A 245 17.59 0.86 12.54
C LEU A 245 16.18 0.81 13.16
N ALA A 246 15.67 -0.38 13.45
CA ALA A 246 14.37 -0.59 14.10
C ALA A 246 14.32 0.02 15.50
N THR A 247 15.40 -0.09 16.27
CA THR A 247 15.47 0.48 17.63
C THR A 247 15.51 2.03 17.60
N LEU A 248 16.24 2.60 16.64
CA LEU A 248 16.30 4.05 16.45
C LEU A 248 14.95 4.62 15.97
N LEU A 249 14.28 3.94 15.04
CA LEU A 249 12.98 4.36 14.53
C LEU A 249 11.85 4.16 15.55
N ALA A 250 11.88 3.08 16.34
CA ALA A 250 10.93 2.86 17.43
C ALA A 250 11.08 3.91 18.54
N GLY A 251 12.30 4.32 18.87
CA GLY A 251 12.57 5.41 19.81
C GLY A 251 12.02 6.76 19.33
N ASN A 252 12.21 7.08 18.06
CA ASN A 252 11.69 8.32 17.46
C ASN A 252 10.17 8.29 17.26
N ALA A 253 9.58 7.13 16.96
CA ALA A 253 8.13 6.96 16.86
C ALA A 253 7.43 7.14 18.22
N ALA A 254 8.01 6.61 19.29
CA ALA A 254 7.51 6.80 20.66
C ALA A 254 7.56 8.28 21.09
N ALA A 255 8.61 9.02 20.71
CA ALA A 255 8.72 10.45 20.95
C ALA A 255 7.66 11.26 20.17
N LEU A 256 7.38 10.91 18.91
CA LEU A 256 6.34 11.56 18.09
C LEU A 256 4.92 11.28 18.61
N ILE A 257 4.65 10.10 19.14
CA ILE A 257 3.37 9.75 19.76
C ILE A 257 3.18 10.50 21.08
N ALA A 258 4.24 10.67 21.86
CA ALA A 258 4.21 11.39 23.12
C ALA A 258 4.00 12.90 22.95
N THR A 259 4.34 13.47 21.79
CA THR A 259 4.19 14.90 21.48
C THR A 259 2.87 15.29 20.80
N GLY A 260 1.93 14.33 20.63
CA GLY A 260 0.57 14.67 20.17
C GLY A 260 0.48 15.26 18.76
N GLY A 261 1.26 14.75 17.80
CA GLY A 261 1.25 15.23 16.41
C GLY A 261 -0.14 15.15 15.76
N PRO A 262 -0.59 16.19 15.02
CA PRO A 262 -1.98 16.34 14.59
C PRO A 262 -2.38 15.34 13.52
N ILE A 263 -3.56 14.76 13.73
CA ILE A 263 -4.29 13.94 12.76
C ILE A 263 -4.52 14.74 11.48
N LEU A 264 -4.03 14.23 10.35
CA LEU A 264 -4.20 14.80 9.02
C LEU A 264 -5.63 14.59 8.52
N ILE A 265 -6.54 15.49 8.91
CA ILE A 265 -7.84 15.64 8.27
C ILE A 265 -7.63 16.52 7.03
N LEU A 266 -7.75 15.92 5.84
CA LEU A 266 -7.89 16.68 4.60
C LEU A 266 -9.25 17.41 4.64
N ASN A 267 -9.27 18.63 5.16
CA ASN A 267 -10.39 19.53 5.01
C ASN A 267 -10.42 20.01 3.54
N ARG A 268 -11.29 19.40 2.73
CA ARG A 268 -11.75 20.07 1.50
C ARG A 268 -12.80 21.10 1.96
N PRO A 269 -12.71 22.38 1.55
CA PRO A 269 -13.83 23.29 1.73
C PRO A 269 -15.02 22.74 0.93
N ALA A 270 -16.20 22.75 1.54
CA ALA A 270 -17.44 22.49 0.86
C ALA A 270 -17.54 23.46 -0.34
N VAL A 271 -17.70 22.94 -1.53
CA VAL A 271 -18.04 23.72 -2.71
C VAL A 271 -19.50 24.15 -2.52
N PRO A 272 -19.84 25.43 -2.71
CA PRO A 272 -21.20 25.92 -2.59
C PRO A 272 -22.13 25.31 -3.63
#